data_31964a14cfac7d5dbd8ea0661aa5892f
#
_entry.id   31964a14cfac7d5dbd8ea0661aa5892f
#
_cell.length_a   1.000
_cell.length_b   1.000
_cell.length_c   1.000
_cell.angle_alpha   90.00
_cell.angle_beta   90.00
_cell.angle_gamma   90.00
#
_symmetry.space_group_name_H-M   'P 1'
#
loop_
_entity.id
_entity.type
_entity.pdbx_description
1 polymer ?
#
loop_
_entity_poly.entity_id
_entity_poly.type
_entity_poly.pdbx_seq_one_letter_code
_entity_poly.pdbx_strand_id
1 'polypeptide(L)'
;MDFKLVSDYAPMGDQPEAIGQLVSSIEHGSKHNTLLGVTGSGKTFTVANVIARLNRPTLVLSHNKTLAAQLYGEFRNFFPENAVEYFVSYYDYYQPEAYLPSTDTYIEKDLQINAEIEKMRLGTVATLLSGRRDVVVVSSVSCLYGAGNPADFHATAINIKVGQVVSYKHFLYKLVEALYTRTERELEPATFRVNGDTVDIMAAFGEFGNQCFRVMFFDNEVEAIQSIDPVTGQRIASLDSITLYATNLFVTTKERINAAVQQIYLDLGKQIEFFERAGRPMEAQRIKQRVEYDLEMIKELGYCPGIENYSRYFDGRAAGTRPFCLIDYFPKDYLMVVDESHVTLPQVHAMFGGDRARKENLVEYGFRLPAAKDNRPVTFSEFEQLQGTSIYVSATPADYELMKSEGVIVEQLIRPTGLVDPPL
;
A
#
# COMPACT_ATOMS: atom_id res chain seq x y z
N MET A 1 2.04 -13.85 16.71
CA MET A 1 2.18 -15.23 16.22
C MET A 1 3.52 -15.35 15.55
N ASP A 2 4.09 -16.56 15.53
CA ASP A 2 5.34 -16.82 14.83
C ASP A 2 5.02 -17.36 13.43
N PHE A 3 5.95 -17.21 12.49
CA PHE A 3 5.83 -17.83 11.18
C PHE A 3 5.89 -19.35 11.29
N LYS A 4 4.95 -20.01 10.63
CA LYS A 4 4.87 -21.46 10.54
C LYS A 4 4.99 -21.90 9.09
N LEU A 5 6.20 -22.30 8.71
CA LEU A 5 6.47 -22.83 7.37
C LEU A 5 5.86 -24.22 7.22
N VAL A 6 5.04 -24.40 6.19
CA VAL A 6 4.47 -25.67 5.78
C VAL A 6 4.98 -26.02 4.39
N SER A 7 5.59 -27.19 4.23
CA SER A 7 6.10 -27.67 2.95
C SER A 7 6.24 -29.19 2.95
N ASP A 8 5.93 -29.79 1.82
CA ASP A 8 6.21 -31.22 1.56
C ASP A 8 7.70 -31.48 1.25
N TYR A 9 8.49 -30.41 1.09
CA TYR A 9 9.90 -30.47 0.73
C TYR A 9 10.77 -30.06 1.91
N ALA A 10 11.92 -30.70 2.04
CA ALA A 10 13.03 -30.26 2.90
C ALA A 10 14.06 -29.51 2.06
N PRO A 11 14.81 -28.55 2.66
CA PRO A 11 15.92 -27.89 1.97
C PRO A 11 16.96 -28.91 1.47
N MET A 12 17.33 -28.82 0.19
CA MET A 12 18.24 -29.72 -0.50
C MET A 12 19.34 -28.96 -1.26
N GLY A 13 20.40 -29.69 -1.64
CA GLY A 13 21.53 -29.09 -2.37
C GLY A 13 22.20 -27.97 -1.56
N ASP A 14 22.37 -26.81 -2.14
CA ASP A 14 22.97 -25.63 -1.49
C ASP A 14 21.99 -24.90 -0.54
N GLN A 15 20.69 -25.20 -0.57
CA GLN A 15 19.68 -24.48 0.20
C GLN A 15 19.95 -24.46 1.72
N PRO A 16 20.30 -25.60 2.40
CA PRO A 16 20.57 -25.60 3.83
C PRO A 16 21.70 -24.63 4.21
N GLU A 17 22.78 -24.61 3.43
CA GLU A 17 23.92 -23.74 3.64
C GLU A 17 23.55 -22.28 3.38
N ALA A 18 22.90 -21.97 2.26
CA ALA A 18 22.43 -20.63 1.91
C ALA A 18 21.51 -20.04 2.97
N ILE A 19 20.54 -20.83 3.48
CA ILE A 19 19.65 -20.43 4.57
C ILE A 19 20.47 -20.10 5.83
N GLY A 20 21.40 -20.97 6.20
CA GLY A 20 22.25 -20.77 7.38
C GLY A 20 23.11 -19.53 7.30
N GLN A 21 23.74 -19.30 6.16
CA GLN A 21 24.58 -18.12 5.90
C GLN A 21 23.78 -16.84 5.94
N LEU A 22 22.62 -16.75 5.27
CA LEU A 22 21.74 -15.58 5.29
C LEU A 22 21.24 -15.23 6.69
N VAL A 23 20.73 -16.24 7.42
CA VAL A 23 20.24 -16.03 8.80
C VAL A 23 21.38 -15.55 9.69
N SER A 24 22.53 -16.24 9.68
CA SER A 24 23.70 -15.86 10.48
C SER A 24 24.19 -14.45 10.15
N SER A 25 24.31 -14.09 8.87
CA SER A 25 24.73 -12.77 8.43
C SER A 25 23.81 -11.67 8.96
N ILE A 26 22.49 -11.88 8.86
CA ILE A 26 21.48 -10.91 9.33
C ILE A 26 21.47 -10.81 10.86
N GLU A 27 21.60 -11.89 11.59
CA GLU A 27 21.67 -11.90 13.05
C GLU A 27 22.92 -11.22 13.59
N HIS A 28 24.05 -11.27 12.84
CA HIS A 28 25.25 -10.51 13.13
C HIS A 28 25.22 -9.06 12.70
N GLY A 29 24.07 -8.58 12.19
CA GLY A 29 23.83 -7.16 11.92
C GLY A 29 24.10 -6.70 10.49
N SER A 30 24.34 -7.61 9.54
CA SER A 30 24.44 -7.25 8.12
C SER A 30 23.12 -6.70 7.63
N LYS A 31 23.17 -5.49 7.05
CA LYS A 31 21.97 -4.84 6.50
C LYS A 31 21.67 -5.27 5.07
N HIS A 32 22.67 -5.67 4.31
CA HIS A 32 22.53 -5.98 2.89
C HIS A 32 23.15 -7.34 2.60
N ASN A 33 22.37 -8.25 2.06
CA ASN A 33 22.77 -9.63 1.78
C ASN A 33 22.40 -9.97 0.34
N THR A 34 23.28 -10.64 -0.39
CA THR A 34 23.01 -11.04 -1.77
C THR A 34 22.91 -12.56 -1.86
N LEU A 35 21.76 -13.04 -2.35
CA LEU A 35 21.54 -14.44 -2.72
C LEU A 35 21.66 -14.60 -4.24
N LEU A 36 22.77 -15.19 -4.68
CA LEU A 36 22.96 -15.61 -6.05
C LEU A 36 22.39 -17.00 -6.21
N GLY A 37 21.28 -17.12 -6.94
CA GLY A 37 20.64 -18.43 -7.16
C GLY A 37 20.22 -18.59 -8.61
N VAL A 38 20.66 -19.67 -9.24
CA VAL A 38 20.28 -19.98 -10.64
C VAL A 38 18.78 -20.22 -10.75
N THR A 39 18.25 -20.02 -11.94
CA THR A 39 16.82 -20.29 -12.21
C THR A 39 16.49 -21.76 -11.93
N GLY A 40 15.44 -22.02 -11.17
CA GLY A 40 15.03 -23.36 -10.76
C GLY A 40 15.78 -23.92 -9.55
N SER A 41 16.65 -23.16 -8.88
CA SER A 41 17.30 -23.61 -7.63
C SER A 41 16.39 -23.56 -6.39
N GLY A 42 15.16 -23.00 -6.51
CA GLY A 42 14.22 -22.87 -5.39
C GLY A 42 14.49 -21.68 -4.48
N LYS A 43 14.92 -20.54 -5.05
CA LYS A 43 15.18 -19.29 -4.30
C LYS A 43 14.03 -18.88 -3.39
N THR A 44 12.77 -18.97 -3.86
CA THR A 44 11.59 -18.62 -3.07
C THR A 44 11.47 -19.48 -1.81
N PHE A 45 11.75 -20.78 -1.92
CA PHE A 45 11.73 -21.69 -0.78
C PHE A 45 12.85 -21.40 0.22
N THR A 46 14.04 -21.06 -0.27
CA THR A 46 15.15 -20.60 0.59
C THR A 46 14.77 -19.35 1.35
N VAL A 47 14.20 -18.35 0.67
CA VAL A 47 13.71 -17.10 1.29
C VAL A 47 12.61 -17.38 2.32
N ALA A 48 11.66 -18.28 2.02
CA ALA A 48 10.61 -18.66 2.98
C ALA A 48 11.20 -19.27 4.26
N ASN A 49 12.23 -20.13 4.14
CA ASN A 49 12.93 -20.68 5.31
C ASN A 49 13.66 -19.59 6.12
N VAL A 50 14.28 -18.61 5.45
CA VAL A 50 14.92 -17.49 6.12
C VAL A 50 13.88 -16.63 6.88
N ILE A 51 12.74 -16.31 6.25
CA ILE A 51 11.63 -15.58 6.88
C ILE A 51 11.16 -16.31 8.14
N ALA A 52 10.91 -17.63 8.04
CA ALA A 52 10.44 -18.43 9.17
C ALA A 52 11.43 -18.43 10.33
N ARG A 53 12.75 -18.46 10.06
CA ARG A 53 13.78 -18.46 11.11
C ARG A 53 13.99 -17.10 11.74
N LEU A 54 13.98 -16.02 10.95
CA LEU A 54 14.15 -14.64 11.44
C LEU A 54 12.91 -14.12 12.15
N ASN A 55 11.73 -14.62 11.82
CA ASN A 55 10.45 -14.26 12.42
C ASN A 55 10.17 -12.75 12.41
N ARG A 56 10.40 -12.09 11.27
CA ARG A 56 10.21 -10.65 11.08
C ARG A 56 9.16 -10.38 10.00
N PRO A 57 8.32 -9.33 10.16
CA PRO A 57 7.47 -8.86 9.06
C PRO A 57 8.30 -8.64 7.80
N THR A 58 7.84 -9.14 6.68
CA THR A 58 8.64 -9.16 5.45
C THR A 58 7.91 -8.50 4.30
N LEU A 59 8.63 -7.63 3.56
CA LEU A 59 8.23 -7.10 2.27
C LEU A 59 9.00 -7.80 1.17
N VAL A 60 8.30 -8.45 0.25
CA VAL A 60 8.88 -9.05 -0.97
C VAL A 60 8.55 -8.13 -2.13
N LEU A 61 9.58 -7.49 -2.69
CA LEU A 61 9.47 -6.53 -3.79
C LEU A 61 9.82 -7.19 -5.13
N SER A 62 8.90 -7.15 -6.07
CA SER A 62 9.05 -7.67 -7.43
C SER A 62 8.91 -6.56 -8.48
N HIS A 63 9.53 -6.72 -9.63
CA HIS A 63 9.53 -5.70 -10.68
C HIS A 63 8.20 -5.64 -11.48
N ASN A 64 7.37 -6.65 -11.45
CA ASN A 64 6.10 -6.64 -12.17
C ASN A 64 4.96 -7.37 -11.42
N LYS A 65 3.72 -7.10 -11.86
CA LYS A 65 2.48 -7.62 -11.26
C LYS A 65 2.35 -9.15 -11.41
N THR A 66 2.79 -9.71 -12.54
CA THR A 66 2.65 -11.14 -12.82
C THR A 66 3.57 -11.98 -11.93
N LEU A 67 4.82 -11.59 -11.80
CA LEU A 67 5.77 -12.24 -10.91
C LEU A 67 5.35 -12.08 -9.44
N ALA A 68 4.88 -10.90 -9.05
CA ALA A 68 4.33 -10.69 -7.72
C ALA A 68 3.14 -11.62 -7.43
N ALA A 69 2.27 -11.88 -8.40
CA ALA A 69 1.14 -12.82 -8.23
C ALA A 69 1.62 -14.27 -8.05
N GLN A 70 2.64 -14.68 -8.80
CA GLN A 70 3.27 -15.99 -8.62
C GLN A 70 3.88 -16.14 -7.23
N LEU A 71 4.71 -15.19 -6.81
CA LEU A 71 5.34 -15.20 -5.47
C LEU A 71 4.29 -15.18 -4.35
N TYR A 72 3.21 -14.40 -4.51
CA TYR A 72 2.11 -14.40 -3.56
C TYR A 72 1.49 -15.79 -3.40
N GLY A 73 1.23 -16.50 -4.51
CA GLY A 73 0.73 -17.87 -4.49
C GLY A 73 1.70 -18.84 -3.79
N GLU A 74 3.00 -18.74 -4.10
CA GLU A 74 4.03 -19.57 -3.48
C GLU A 74 4.13 -19.32 -1.96
N PHE A 75 4.19 -18.06 -1.51
CA PHE A 75 4.25 -17.72 -0.09
C PHE A 75 2.98 -18.10 0.67
N ARG A 76 1.79 -17.98 0.07
CA ARG A 76 0.55 -18.49 0.69
C ARG A 76 0.57 -19.98 0.93
N ASN A 77 1.17 -20.75 0.02
CA ASN A 77 1.33 -22.19 0.20
C ASN A 77 2.34 -22.51 1.31
N PHE A 78 3.42 -21.73 1.43
CA PHE A 78 4.42 -21.92 2.49
C PHE A 78 3.95 -21.44 3.86
N PHE A 79 3.06 -20.47 3.93
CA PHE A 79 2.58 -19.84 5.17
C PHE A 79 1.04 -19.83 5.26
N PRO A 80 0.36 -20.99 5.21
CA PRO A 80 -1.11 -21.06 5.17
C PRO A 80 -1.78 -20.56 6.46
N GLU A 81 -1.07 -20.52 7.59
CA GLU A 81 -1.59 -20.08 8.89
C GLU A 81 -1.18 -18.62 9.22
N ASN A 82 -0.33 -17.99 8.39
CA ASN A 82 0.17 -16.63 8.61
C ASN A 82 -0.44 -15.65 7.61
N ALA A 83 -0.28 -14.36 7.85
CA ALA A 83 -0.77 -13.34 6.94
C ALA A 83 0.15 -13.21 5.73
N VAL A 84 -0.34 -13.57 4.56
CA VAL A 84 0.33 -13.33 3.28
C VAL A 84 -0.54 -12.38 2.48
N GLU A 85 -0.03 -11.18 2.23
CA GLU A 85 -0.74 -10.05 1.66
C GLU A 85 -0.22 -9.70 0.26
N TYR A 86 -1.09 -9.10 -0.56
CA TYR A 86 -0.77 -8.74 -1.93
C TYR A 86 -0.99 -7.26 -2.19
N PHE A 87 0.09 -6.55 -2.54
CA PHE A 87 0.05 -5.09 -2.73
C PHE A 87 0.66 -4.68 -4.07
N VAL A 88 -0.14 -4.65 -5.11
CA VAL A 88 0.29 -4.25 -6.47
C VAL A 88 -0.54 -3.08 -6.98
N SER A 89 -0.23 -2.59 -8.19
CA SER A 89 -1.05 -1.57 -8.84
C SER A 89 -2.49 -2.09 -9.01
N TYR A 90 -3.45 -1.31 -8.53
CA TYR A 90 -4.89 -1.63 -8.62
C TYR A 90 -5.54 -1.14 -9.92
N TYR A 91 -4.74 -0.67 -10.87
CA TYR A 91 -5.23 -0.30 -12.20
C TYR A 91 -5.11 -1.49 -13.16
N ASP A 92 -6.22 -1.81 -13.84
CA ASP A 92 -6.21 -2.71 -15.01
C ASP A 92 -5.80 -1.94 -16.26
N TYR A 93 -6.18 -0.68 -16.34
CA TYR A 93 -5.73 0.29 -17.32
C TYR A 93 -5.38 1.61 -16.64
N TYR A 94 -4.29 2.24 -17.06
CA TYR A 94 -3.86 3.53 -16.53
C TYR A 94 -3.19 4.39 -17.59
N GLN A 95 -3.83 5.50 -17.94
CA GLN A 95 -3.25 6.57 -18.76
C GLN A 95 -3.04 7.78 -17.84
N PRO A 96 -1.79 8.15 -17.55
CA PRO A 96 -1.53 9.31 -16.72
C PRO A 96 -1.90 10.60 -17.45
N GLU A 97 -2.39 11.60 -16.69
CA GLU A 97 -2.54 12.97 -17.19
C GLU A 97 -1.20 13.51 -17.65
N ALA A 98 -1.15 14.10 -18.82
CA ALA A 98 0.07 14.68 -19.39
C ALA A 98 -0.25 15.89 -20.28
N TYR A 99 0.75 16.77 -20.46
CA TYR A 99 0.70 17.80 -21.45
C TYR A 99 1.97 17.77 -22.31
N LEU A 100 1.78 17.80 -23.63
CA LEU A 100 2.85 17.79 -24.63
C LEU A 100 2.97 19.18 -25.25
N PRO A 101 3.94 20.01 -24.79
CA PRO A 101 4.07 21.39 -25.28
C PRO A 101 4.34 21.49 -26.77
N SER A 102 5.06 20.51 -27.36
CA SER A 102 5.43 20.49 -28.78
C SER A 102 4.25 20.42 -29.73
N THR A 103 3.14 19.82 -29.29
CA THR A 103 1.92 19.62 -30.08
C THR A 103 0.70 20.31 -29.49
N ASP A 104 0.88 21.07 -28.39
CA ASP A 104 -0.21 21.67 -27.61
C ASP A 104 -1.33 20.66 -27.29
N THR A 105 -0.92 19.45 -26.90
CA THR A 105 -1.86 18.35 -26.67
C THR A 105 -1.96 18.04 -25.17
N TYR A 106 -3.16 18.21 -24.63
CA TYR A 106 -3.49 17.75 -23.28
C TYR A 106 -4.06 16.33 -23.33
N ILE A 107 -3.48 15.43 -22.55
CA ILE A 107 -3.92 14.06 -22.39
C ILE A 107 -4.61 13.96 -21.04
N GLU A 108 -5.90 13.70 -21.06
CA GLU A 108 -6.68 13.52 -19.84
C GLU A 108 -6.31 12.20 -19.15
N LYS A 109 -6.38 12.21 -17.82
CA LYS A 109 -6.19 10.98 -17.03
C LYS A 109 -7.35 10.02 -17.32
N ASP A 110 -7.02 8.79 -17.72
CA ASP A 110 -7.97 7.71 -17.89
C ASP A 110 -7.51 6.47 -17.12
N LEU A 111 -8.42 5.80 -16.42
CA LEU A 111 -8.08 4.66 -15.58
C LEU A 111 -9.28 3.72 -15.39
N GLN A 112 -8.94 2.45 -15.22
CA GLN A 112 -9.87 1.42 -14.80
C GLN A 112 -9.34 0.76 -13.53
N ILE A 113 -10.11 0.86 -12.45
CA ILE A 113 -9.75 0.32 -11.13
C ILE A 113 -10.23 -1.13 -11.05
N ASN A 114 -9.34 -2.00 -10.57
CA ASN A 114 -9.66 -3.35 -10.15
C ASN A 114 -10.06 -3.35 -8.67
N ALA A 115 -11.33 -3.47 -8.39
CA ALA A 115 -11.88 -3.39 -7.04
C ALA A 115 -11.35 -4.51 -6.11
N GLU A 116 -11.06 -5.69 -6.63
CA GLU A 116 -10.50 -6.79 -5.84
C GLU A 116 -9.08 -6.46 -5.35
N ILE A 117 -8.24 -5.92 -6.24
CA ILE A 117 -6.87 -5.52 -5.87
C ILE A 117 -6.89 -4.31 -4.93
N GLU A 118 -7.83 -3.39 -5.09
CA GLU A 118 -7.99 -2.26 -4.17
C GLU A 118 -8.32 -2.76 -2.76
N LYS A 119 -9.24 -3.71 -2.62
CA LYS A 119 -9.55 -4.36 -1.34
C LYS A 119 -8.35 -5.07 -0.73
N MET A 120 -7.56 -5.79 -1.54
CA MET A 120 -6.33 -6.45 -1.07
C MET A 120 -5.31 -5.44 -0.54
N ARG A 121 -5.17 -4.27 -1.18
CA ARG A 121 -4.29 -3.18 -0.70
C ARG A 121 -4.74 -2.62 0.65
N LEU A 122 -6.03 -2.38 0.81
CA LEU A 122 -6.61 -1.95 2.09
C LEU A 122 -6.41 -3.01 3.18
N GLY A 123 -6.63 -4.28 2.87
CA GLY A 123 -6.37 -5.41 3.75
C GLY A 123 -4.91 -5.46 4.21
N THR A 124 -3.97 -5.33 3.29
CA THR A 124 -2.53 -5.27 3.58
C THR A 124 -2.19 -4.19 4.62
N VAL A 125 -2.71 -2.98 4.40
CA VAL A 125 -2.47 -1.84 5.30
C VAL A 125 -3.08 -2.09 6.68
N ALA A 126 -4.31 -2.61 6.74
CA ALA A 126 -4.96 -2.95 7.99
C ALA A 126 -4.20 -4.05 8.76
N THR A 127 -3.74 -5.09 8.07
CA THR A 127 -2.93 -6.17 8.65
C THR A 127 -1.64 -5.62 9.25
N LEU A 128 -0.92 -4.75 8.54
CA LEU A 128 0.30 -4.12 9.06
C LEU A 128 0.03 -3.24 10.29
N LEU A 129 -1.08 -2.51 10.32
CA LEU A 129 -1.46 -1.63 11.44
C LEU A 129 -2.09 -2.38 12.62
N SER A 130 -2.51 -3.63 12.45
CA SER A 130 -3.04 -4.45 13.55
C SER A 130 -1.98 -4.84 14.59
N GLY A 131 -0.70 -4.58 14.30
CA GLY A 131 0.43 -4.98 15.15
C GLY A 131 0.84 -6.44 14.97
N ARG A 132 0.23 -7.16 14.04
CA ARG A 132 0.61 -8.53 13.67
C ARG A 132 2.02 -8.55 13.10
N ARG A 133 2.83 -9.51 13.51
CA ARG A 133 4.24 -9.59 13.10
C ARG A 133 4.53 -10.70 12.10
N ASP A 134 3.69 -11.69 12.01
CA ASP A 134 3.79 -12.82 11.09
C ASP A 134 3.16 -12.50 9.73
N VAL A 135 3.66 -11.43 9.09
CA VAL A 135 3.12 -10.87 7.85
C VAL A 135 4.17 -10.90 6.75
N VAL A 136 3.83 -11.49 5.61
CA VAL A 136 4.57 -11.37 4.34
C VAL A 136 3.74 -10.56 3.37
N VAL A 137 4.24 -9.42 2.93
CA VAL A 137 3.60 -8.63 1.89
C VAL A 137 4.37 -8.81 0.58
N VAL A 138 3.71 -9.35 -0.42
CA VAL A 138 4.26 -9.43 -1.78
C VAL A 138 3.78 -8.24 -2.59
N SER A 139 4.70 -7.45 -3.10
CA SER A 139 4.40 -6.20 -3.78
C SER A 139 5.16 -6.02 -5.08
N SER A 140 4.57 -5.25 -5.98
CA SER A 140 5.33 -4.66 -7.09
C SER A 140 5.90 -3.30 -6.67
N VAL A 141 6.72 -2.68 -7.53
CA VAL A 141 7.26 -1.33 -7.30
C VAL A 141 6.19 -0.25 -7.06
N SER A 142 4.91 -0.56 -7.28
CA SER A 142 3.79 0.34 -6.96
C SER A 142 3.68 0.67 -5.46
N CYS A 143 4.29 -0.13 -4.58
CA CYS A 143 4.35 0.16 -3.13
C CYS A 143 5.16 1.41 -2.79
N LEU A 144 5.97 1.91 -3.72
CA LEU A 144 6.81 3.09 -3.58
C LEU A 144 6.10 4.39 -3.99
N TYR A 145 4.84 4.31 -4.41
CA TYR A 145 3.96 5.46 -4.61
C TYR A 145 3.16 5.77 -3.34
N GLY A 146 2.52 6.94 -3.32
CA GLY A 146 1.72 7.39 -2.19
C GLY A 146 0.66 6.37 -1.74
N ALA A 147 0.64 6.06 -0.45
CA ALA A 147 -0.27 5.10 0.18
C ALA A 147 -1.07 5.71 1.36
N GLY A 148 -1.12 7.05 1.44
CA GLY A 148 -1.74 7.74 2.57
C GLY A 148 -0.84 7.77 3.82
N ASN A 149 -1.27 8.54 4.82
CA ASN A 149 -0.54 8.68 6.09
C ASN A 149 -0.94 7.54 7.05
N PRO A 150 0.00 6.69 7.50
CA PRO A 150 -0.31 5.60 8.44
C PRO A 150 -1.00 6.06 9.72
N ALA A 151 -0.59 7.21 10.28
CA ALA A 151 -1.18 7.75 11.50
C ALA A 151 -2.64 8.17 11.31
N ASP A 152 -2.98 8.75 10.16
CA ASP A 152 -4.35 9.17 9.87
C ASP A 152 -5.25 7.96 9.61
N PHE A 153 -4.79 6.99 8.86
CA PHE A 153 -5.54 5.76 8.63
C PHE A 153 -5.79 4.98 9.92
N HIS A 154 -4.79 4.92 10.82
CA HIS A 154 -4.96 4.33 12.14
C HIS A 154 -5.93 5.14 13.03
N ALA A 155 -5.89 6.47 12.96
CA ALA A 155 -6.77 7.34 13.74
C ALA A 155 -8.26 7.24 13.33
N THR A 156 -8.54 6.88 12.08
CA THR A 156 -9.90 6.65 11.57
C THR A 156 -10.43 5.24 11.87
N ALA A 157 -9.61 4.34 12.43
CA ALA A 157 -10.05 3.01 12.81
C ALA A 157 -11.08 3.07 13.95
N ILE A 158 -12.18 2.34 13.78
CA ILE A 158 -13.27 2.24 14.76
C ILE A 158 -13.04 0.98 15.59
N ASN A 159 -12.53 1.17 16.80
CA ASN A 159 -12.41 0.09 17.78
C ASN A 159 -13.65 0.06 18.65
N ILE A 160 -14.33 -1.08 18.72
CA ILE A 160 -15.51 -1.26 19.55
C ILE A 160 -15.43 -2.59 20.31
N LYS A 161 -15.83 -2.56 21.58
CA LYS A 161 -15.77 -3.71 22.51
C LYS A 161 -17.09 -3.90 23.20
N VAL A 162 -17.40 -5.14 23.58
CA VAL A 162 -18.55 -5.46 24.44
C VAL A 162 -18.38 -4.76 25.78
N GLY A 163 -19.48 -4.19 26.31
CA GLY A 163 -19.50 -3.39 27.52
C GLY A 163 -18.98 -1.95 27.37
N GLN A 164 -18.59 -1.53 26.18
CA GLN A 164 -18.16 -0.16 25.92
C GLN A 164 -19.36 0.79 25.90
N VAL A 165 -19.27 1.88 26.67
CA VAL A 165 -20.25 2.97 26.62
C VAL A 165 -19.84 3.93 25.50
N VAL A 166 -20.64 3.96 24.45
CA VAL A 166 -20.46 4.85 23.30
C VAL A 166 -21.83 5.24 22.75
N SER A 167 -22.04 6.54 22.49
CA SER A 167 -23.31 6.97 21.91
C SER A 167 -23.57 6.25 20.59
N TYR A 168 -24.73 5.60 20.49
CA TYR A 168 -25.20 4.92 19.28
C TYR A 168 -25.11 5.83 18.04
N LYS A 169 -25.58 7.09 18.16
CA LYS A 169 -25.50 8.07 17.07
C LYS A 169 -24.05 8.39 16.68
N HIS A 170 -23.16 8.49 17.66
CA HIS A 170 -21.77 8.75 17.43
C HIS A 170 -21.08 7.57 16.71
N PHE A 171 -21.45 6.34 17.06
CA PHE A 171 -20.97 5.16 16.35
C PHE A 171 -21.38 5.15 14.87
N LEU A 172 -22.67 5.44 14.58
CA LEU A 172 -23.13 5.56 13.19
C LEU A 172 -22.42 6.69 12.43
N TYR A 173 -22.18 7.80 13.10
CA TYR A 173 -21.43 8.92 12.51
C TYR A 173 -20.00 8.51 12.16
N LYS A 174 -19.31 7.77 13.03
CA LYS A 174 -17.97 7.24 12.76
C LYS A 174 -17.95 6.28 11.56
N LEU A 175 -18.96 5.45 11.38
CA LEU A 175 -19.05 4.60 10.18
C LEU A 175 -19.10 5.43 8.90
N VAL A 176 -19.89 6.51 8.89
CA VAL A 176 -19.96 7.43 7.74
C VAL A 176 -18.64 8.16 7.53
N GLU A 177 -17.96 8.60 8.60
CA GLU A 177 -16.62 9.21 8.50
C GLU A 177 -15.58 8.24 7.94
N ALA A 178 -15.69 6.94 8.27
CA ALA A 178 -14.87 5.88 7.70
C ALA A 178 -15.30 5.46 6.28
N LEU A 179 -16.22 6.22 5.67
CA LEU A 179 -16.76 6.04 4.32
C LEU A 179 -17.61 4.79 4.12
N TYR A 180 -18.22 4.25 5.18
CA TYR A 180 -19.24 3.23 5.06
C TYR A 180 -20.58 3.86 4.63
N THR A 181 -21.29 3.20 3.73
CA THR A 181 -22.58 3.68 3.23
C THR A 181 -23.73 2.93 3.91
N ARG A 182 -24.73 3.68 4.39
CA ARG A 182 -25.96 3.07 4.92
C ARG A 182 -26.78 2.48 3.78
N THR A 183 -27.25 1.25 3.98
CA THR A 183 -28.13 0.55 3.04
C THR A 183 -29.38 0.02 3.75
N GLU A 184 -30.48 -0.11 3.02
CA GLU A 184 -31.69 -0.83 3.44
C GLU A 184 -31.87 -2.13 2.63
N ARG A 185 -30.95 -2.38 1.69
CA ARG A 185 -30.91 -3.55 0.82
C ARG A 185 -29.96 -4.63 1.37
N GLU A 186 -29.51 -5.51 0.51
CA GLU A 186 -28.45 -6.47 0.82
C GLU A 186 -27.16 -5.77 1.25
N LEU A 187 -26.46 -6.40 2.19
CA LEU A 187 -25.16 -5.89 2.64
C LEU A 187 -24.09 -6.19 1.59
N GLU A 188 -23.46 -5.13 1.14
CA GLU A 188 -22.27 -5.17 0.28
C GLU A 188 -21.03 -4.72 1.06
N PRO A 189 -19.80 -5.03 0.60
CA PRO A 189 -18.60 -4.51 1.23
C PRO A 189 -18.64 -2.98 1.43
N ALA A 190 -18.19 -2.50 2.58
CA ALA A 190 -18.25 -1.09 2.97
C ALA A 190 -19.66 -0.53 3.16
N THR A 191 -20.65 -1.36 3.47
CA THR A 191 -22.00 -0.91 3.83
C THR A 191 -22.39 -1.33 5.25
N PHE A 192 -23.36 -0.62 5.80
CA PHE A 192 -23.98 -0.99 7.06
C PHE A 192 -25.51 -0.82 7.02
N ARG A 193 -26.21 -1.64 7.77
CA ARG A 193 -27.67 -1.61 7.91
C ARG A 193 -28.06 -1.45 9.37
N VAL A 194 -29.07 -0.63 9.60
CA VAL A 194 -29.58 -0.33 10.94
C VAL A 194 -30.96 -0.94 11.11
N ASN A 195 -31.14 -1.72 12.18
CA ASN A 195 -32.40 -2.29 12.54
C ASN A 195 -32.62 -2.13 14.06
N GLY A 196 -33.34 -1.08 14.46
CA GLY A 196 -33.50 -0.71 15.88
C GLY A 196 -32.14 -0.39 16.51
N ASP A 197 -31.81 -1.09 17.60
CA ASP A 197 -30.55 -0.94 18.34
C ASP A 197 -29.43 -1.87 17.81
N THR A 198 -29.65 -2.47 16.65
CA THR A 198 -28.72 -3.39 16.01
C THR A 198 -28.14 -2.78 14.73
N VAL A 199 -26.83 -2.89 14.57
CA VAL A 199 -26.11 -2.44 13.37
C VAL A 199 -25.36 -3.62 12.75
N ASP A 200 -25.78 -4.01 11.55
CA ASP A 200 -25.09 -5.01 10.73
C ASP A 200 -24.10 -4.27 9.80
N ILE A 201 -22.85 -4.68 9.80
CA ILE A 201 -21.77 -3.99 9.09
C ILE A 201 -21.00 -5.00 8.24
N MET A 202 -20.97 -4.77 6.93
CA MET A 202 -20.11 -5.53 6.03
C MET A 202 -18.77 -4.84 5.92
N ALA A 203 -17.71 -5.46 6.44
CA ALA A 203 -16.37 -4.89 6.36
C ALA A 203 -15.96 -4.65 4.90
N ALA A 204 -15.21 -3.59 4.65
CA ALA A 204 -14.72 -3.27 3.30
C ALA A 204 -13.73 -4.32 2.78
N PHE A 205 -13.02 -4.94 3.71
CA PHE A 205 -12.03 -6.01 3.47
C PHE A 205 -11.88 -6.83 4.77
N GLY A 206 -11.31 -8.02 4.68
CA GLY A 206 -11.09 -8.89 5.85
C GLY A 206 -10.14 -10.02 5.54
N GLU A 207 -9.54 -10.58 6.59
CA GLU A 207 -8.53 -11.64 6.53
C GLU A 207 -9.03 -12.92 5.83
N PHE A 208 -10.35 -13.16 5.85
CA PHE A 208 -11.00 -14.34 5.28
C PHE A 208 -12.15 -14.01 4.31
N GLY A 209 -12.07 -12.87 3.61
CA GLY A 209 -13.13 -12.40 2.73
C GLY A 209 -14.10 -11.44 3.41
N ASN A 210 -15.31 -11.34 2.88
CA ASN A 210 -16.32 -10.40 3.33
C ASN A 210 -16.84 -10.76 4.73
N GLN A 211 -16.22 -10.22 5.78
CA GLN A 211 -16.68 -10.42 7.16
C GLN A 211 -17.84 -9.46 7.45
N CYS A 212 -18.95 -10.02 7.94
CA CYS A 212 -20.11 -9.27 8.39
C CYS A 212 -20.20 -9.32 9.92
N PHE A 213 -20.35 -8.17 10.52
CA PHE A 213 -20.44 -8.01 11.96
C PHE A 213 -21.80 -7.44 12.34
N ARG A 214 -22.36 -7.95 13.43
CA ARG A 214 -23.54 -7.41 14.10
C ARG A 214 -23.14 -6.83 15.43
N VAL A 215 -23.37 -5.54 15.61
CA VAL A 215 -23.17 -4.82 16.87
C VAL A 215 -24.54 -4.51 17.45
N MET A 216 -24.78 -4.98 18.66
CA MET A 216 -26.06 -4.80 19.37
C MET A 216 -25.83 -3.80 20.52
N PHE A 217 -26.71 -2.83 20.62
CA PHE A 217 -26.69 -1.80 21.63
C PHE A 217 -27.85 -1.98 22.61
N PHE A 218 -27.58 -1.71 23.88
CA PHE A 218 -28.59 -1.41 24.86
C PHE A 218 -28.39 0.04 25.31
N ASP A 219 -29.25 0.94 24.88
CA ASP A 219 -29.11 2.38 25.02
C ASP A 219 -27.79 2.90 24.40
N ASN A 220 -26.79 3.24 25.19
CA ASN A 220 -25.47 3.68 24.73
C ASN A 220 -24.35 2.70 25.12
N GLU A 221 -24.69 1.47 25.48
CA GLU A 221 -23.72 0.42 25.78
C GLU A 221 -23.72 -0.66 24.70
N VAL A 222 -22.56 -1.14 24.30
CA VAL A 222 -22.42 -2.27 23.39
C VAL A 222 -22.71 -3.56 24.14
N GLU A 223 -23.90 -4.13 23.94
CA GLU A 223 -24.35 -5.36 24.61
C GLU A 223 -23.65 -6.60 24.05
N ALA A 224 -23.55 -6.69 22.73
CA ALA A 224 -22.93 -7.85 22.06
C ALA A 224 -22.34 -7.49 20.71
N ILE A 225 -21.31 -8.24 20.33
CA ILE A 225 -20.71 -8.21 19.00
C ILE A 225 -20.68 -9.64 18.45
N GLN A 226 -21.13 -9.83 17.22
CA GLN A 226 -21.22 -11.14 16.57
C GLN A 226 -20.65 -11.06 15.16
N SER A 227 -19.97 -12.12 14.73
CA SER A 227 -19.79 -12.39 13.30
C SER A 227 -21.03 -13.11 12.79
N ILE A 228 -21.56 -12.65 11.67
CA ILE A 228 -22.79 -13.20 11.07
C ILE A 228 -22.58 -13.56 9.60
N ASP A 229 -23.38 -14.47 9.10
CA ASP A 229 -23.50 -14.74 7.67
C ASP A 229 -24.25 -13.56 7.02
N PRO A 230 -23.71 -12.90 6.00
CA PRO A 230 -24.31 -11.69 5.41
C PRO A 230 -25.64 -11.94 4.69
N VAL A 231 -25.90 -13.18 4.24
CA VAL A 231 -27.09 -13.54 3.48
C VAL A 231 -28.20 -13.98 4.42
N THR A 232 -27.90 -14.89 5.35
CA THR A 232 -28.90 -15.46 6.25
C THR A 232 -29.07 -14.66 7.55
N GLY A 233 -28.09 -13.82 7.91
CA GLY A 233 -28.06 -13.10 9.19
C GLY A 233 -27.80 -14.00 10.40
N GLN A 234 -27.46 -15.28 10.17
CA GLN A 234 -27.21 -16.22 11.26
C GLN A 234 -25.86 -15.93 11.93
N ARG A 235 -25.82 -16.06 13.26
CA ARG A 235 -24.61 -15.90 14.05
C ARG A 235 -23.63 -17.04 13.74
N ILE A 236 -22.41 -16.66 13.39
CA ILE A 236 -21.26 -17.56 13.21
C ILE A 236 -20.48 -17.67 14.51
N ALA A 237 -20.12 -16.53 15.11
CA ALA A 237 -19.36 -16.47 16.35
C ALA A 237 -19.74 -15.25 17.19
N SER A 238 -19.49 -15.31 18.50
CA SER A 238 -19.51 -14.14 19.39
C SER A 238 -18.09 -13.61 19.52
N LEU A 239 -17.93 -12.27 19.52
CA LEU A 239 -16.67 -11.58 19.56
C LEU A 239 -16.64 -10.62 20.75
N ASP A 240 -15.49 -10.43 21.39
CA ASP A 240 -15.32 -9.47 22.47
C ASP A 240 -15.07 -8.07 21.95
N SER A 241 -14.47 -7.95 20.77
CA SER A 241 -14.15 -6.66 20.11
C SER A 241 -13.97 -6.83 18.61
N ILE A 242 -14.16 -5.72 17.89
CA ILE A 242 -13.83 -5.61 16.46
C ILE A 242 -13.11 -4.29 16.20
N THR A 243 -12.31 -4.28 15.14
CA THR A 243 -11.71 -3.07 14.56
C THR A 243 -12.18 -2.94 13.12
N LEU A 244 -12.81 -1.83 12.80
CA LEU A 244 -13.24 -1.49 11.45
C LEU A 244 -12.33 -0.38 10.92
N TYR A 245 -11.76 -0.56 9.75
CA TYR A 245 -10.91 0.42 9.09
C TYR A 245 -11.68 1.17 8.01
N ALA A 246 -11.20 2.35 7.68
CA ALA A 246 -11.76 3.16 6.61
C ALA A 246 -11.64 2.46 5.25
N THR A 247 -12.57 2.77 4.35
CA THR A 247 -12.70 2.12 3.03
C THR A 247 -11.79 2.71 1.97
N ASN A 248 -10.97 3.71 2.32
CA ASN A 248 -10.01 4.37 1.43
C ASN A 248 -8.73 4.73 2.20
N LEU A 249 -7.56 4.57 1.56
CA LEU A 249 -6.26 4.91 2.14
C LEU A 249 -6.03 6.41 2.37
N PHE A 250 -6.77 7.26 1.66
CA PHE A 250 -6.64 8.72 1.71
C PHE A 250 -7.72 9.39 2.57
N VAL A 251 -8.29 8.65 3.53
CA VAL A 251 -9.26 9.23 4.48
C VAL A 251 -8.54 10.21 5.41
N THR A 252 -9.17 11.36 5.61
CA THR A 252 -8.69 12.39 6.53
C THR A 252 -9.85 13.05 7.26
N THR A 253 -9.58 13.73 8.37
CA THR A 253 -10.63 14.38 9.16
C THR A 253 -11.18 15.64 8.49
N LYS A 254 -12.40 16.05 8.84
CA LYS A 254 -13.01 17.29 8.32
C LYS A 254 -12.19 18.54 8.60
N GLU A 255 -11.54 18.59 9.78
CA GLU A 255 -10.66 19.69 10.14
C GLU A 255 -9.48 19.78 9.20
N ARG A 256 -8.88 18.64 8.84
CA ARG A 256 -7.78 18.58 7.85
C ARG A 256 -8.25 18.94 6.46
N ILE A 257 -9.44 18.50 6.02
CA ILE A 257 -10.01 18.90 4.75
C ILE A 257 -10.16 20.42 4.68
N ASN A 258 -10.72 21.04 5.73
CA ASN A 258 -10.89 22.49 5.78
C ASN A 258 -9.55 23.24 5.75
N ALA A 259 -8.56 22.76 6.49
CA ALA A 259 -7.21 23.34 6.48
C ALA A 259 -6.54 23.18 5.10
N ALA A 260 -6.67 22.00 4.49
CA ALA A 260 -6.15 21.74 3.14
C ALA A 260 -6.80 22.66 2.10
N VAL A 261 -8.12 22.81 2.12
CA VAL A 261 -8.87 23.70 1.22
C VAL A 261 -8.37 25.16 1.33
N GLN A 262 -8.17 25.65 2.54
CA GLN A 262 -7.64 27.01 2.74
C GLN A 262 -6.22 27.15 2.20
N GLN A 263 -5.36 26.17 2.44
CA GLN A 263 -3.98 26.20 1.95
C GLN A 263 -3.93 26.11 0.42
N ILE A 264 -4.80 25.30 -0.20
CA ILE A 264 -4.92 25.22 -1.66
C ILE A 264 -5.33 26.58 -2.24
N TYR A 265 -6.30 27.29 -1.63
CA TYR A 265 -6.69 28.63 -2.06
C TYR A 265 -5.55 29.65 -2.00
N LEU A 266 -4.75 29.60 -0.92
CA LEU A 266 -3.59 30.49 -0.79
C LEU A 266 -2.54 30.22 -1.87
N ASP A 267 -2.26 28.95 -2.13
CA ASP A 267 -1.27 28.56 -3.15
C ASP A 267 -1.81 28.81 -4.58
N LEU A 268 -3.13 28.68 -4.79
CA LEU A 268 -3.77 29.08 -6.04
C LEU A 268 -3.59 30.60 -6.31
N GLY A 269 -3.83 31.44 -5.30
CA GLY A 269 -3.63 32.88 -5.43
C GLY A 269 -2.20 33.25 -5.85
N LYS A 270 -1.21 32.63 -5.19
CA LYS A 270 0.21 32.81 -5.53
C LYS A 270 0.53 32.35 -6.96
N GLN A 271 -0.05 31.22 -7.40
CA GLN A 271 0.21 30.68 -8.73
C GLN A 271 -0.44 31.56 -9.83
N ILE A 272 -1.62 32.08 -9.59
CA ILE A 272 -2.29 33.05 -10.50
C ILE A 272 -1.41 34.27 -10.64
N GLU A 273 -1.00 34.89 -9.53
CA GLU A 273 -0.15 36.10 -9.54
C GLU A 273 1.19 35.85 -10.27
N PHE A 274 1.79 34.64 -10.07
CA PHE A 274 2.99 34.25 -10.80
C PHE A 274 2.78 34.24 -12.31
N PHE A 275 1.71 33.62 -12.81
CA PHE A 275 1.42 33.58 -14.25
C PHE A 275 1.08 34.96 -14.81
N GLU A 276 0.31 35.80 -14.11
CA GLU A 276 -0.02 37.14 -14.53
C GLU A 276 1.24 38.00 -14.65
N ARG A 277 2.13 37.99 -13.66
CA ARG A 277 3.42 38.71 -13.70
C ARG A 277 4.34 38.20 -14.81
N ALA A 278 4.25 36.93 -15.16
CA ALA A 278 5.00 36.31 -16.27
C ALA A 278 4.37 36.63 -17.65
N GLY A 279 3.26 37.36 -17.74
CA GLY A 279 2.56 37.62 -18.99
C GLY A 279 1.85 36.40 -19.58
N ARG A 280 1.43 35.45 -18.73
CA ARG A 280 0.78 34.19 -19.09
C ARG A 280 -0.68 34.10 -18.60
N PRO A 281 -1.59 34.96 -19.09
CA PRO A 281 -2.95 35.05 -18.58
C PRO A 281 -3.79 33.80 -18.86
N MET A 282 -3.50 33.07 -19.93
CA MET A 282 -4.22 31.80 -20.26
C MET A 282 -3.96 30.73 -19.23
N GLU A 283 -2.71 30.57 -18.80
CA GLU A 283 -2.33 29.63 -17.75
C GLU A 283 -2.91 30.04 -16.38
N ALA A 284 -2.93 31.33 -16.08
CA ALA A 284 -3.58 31.88 -14.89
C ALA A 284 -5.08 31.55 -14.85
N GLN A 285 -5.77 31.74 -15.96
CA GLN A 285 -7.20 31.39 -16.07
C GLN A 285 -7.45 29.89 -15.99
N ARG A 286 -6.63 29.09 -16.65
CA ARG A 286 -6.73 27.62 -16.67
C ARG A 286 -6.57 27.05 -15.26
N ILE A 287 -5.52 27.42 -14.54
CA ILE A 287 -5.28 26.92 -13.18
C ILE A 287 -6.39 27.37 -12.23
N LYS A 288 -6.88 28.61 -12.37
CA LYS A 288 -7.98 29.11 -11.57
C LYS A 288 -9.23 28.28 -11.74
N GLN A 289 -9.70 28.11 -12.98
CA GLN A 289 -10.91 27.33 -13.27
C GLN A 289 -10.81 25.90 -12.78
N ARG A 290 -9.67 25.26 -13.01
CA ARG A 290 -9.44 23.87 -12.59
C ARG A 290 -9.48 23.71 -11.09
N VAL A 291 -8.74 24.52 -10.36
CA VAL A 291 -8.60 24.37 -8.91
C VAL A 291 -9.90 24.78 -8.20
N GLU A 292 -10.58 25.84 -8.66
CA GLU A 292 -11.87 26.25 -8.10
C GLU A 292 -12.92 25.12 -8.24
N TYR A 293 -12.99 24.48 -9.41
CA TYR A 293 -13.85 23.32 -9.63
C TYR A 293 -13.49 22.14 -8.72
N ASP A 294 -12.19 21.77 -8.63
CA ASP A 294 -11.73 20.69 -7.76
C ASP A 294 -12.07 21.00 -6.29
N LEU A 295 -11.95 22.25 -5.84
CA LEU A 295 -12.27 22.67 -4.47
C LEU A 295 -13.77 22.62 -4.15
N GLU A 296 -14.63 22.94 -5.11
CA GLU A 296 -16.08 22.75 -4.95
C GLU A 296 -16.41 21.28 -4.74
N MET A 297 -15.87 20.39 -5.58
CA MET A 297 -16.07 18.96 -5.43
C MET A 297 -15.56 18.43 -4.08
N ILE A 298 -14.37 18.84 -3.64
CA ILE A 298 -13.80 18.45 -2.36
C ILE A 298 -14.69 18.89 -1.20
N LYS A 299 -15.27 20.09 -1.25
CA LYS A 299 -16.16 20.60 -0.19
C LYS A 299 -17.50 19.86 -0.13
N GLU A 300 -18.10 19.60 -1.29
CA GLU A 300 -19.42 19.00 -1.38
C GLU A 300 -19.38 17.46 -1.23
N LEU A 301 -18.39 16.80 -1.85
CA LEU A 301 -18.32 15.36 -1.98
C LEU A 301 -17.18 14.74 -1.16
N GLY A 302 -16.24 15.54 -0.63
CA GLY A 302 -15.02 15.06 0.01
C GLY A 302 -13.98 14.51 -0.97
N TYR A 303 -14.22 14.62 -2.27
CA TYR A 303 -13.40 14.02 -3.33
C TYR A 303 -13.43 14.85 -4.61
N CYS A 304 -12.37 14.77 -5.42
CA CYS A 304 -12.37 15.24 -6.81
C CYS A 304 -11.50 14.31 -7.69
N PRO A 305 -11.73 14.27 -9.02
CA PRO A 305 -10.84 13.58 -9.95
C PRO A 305 -9.42 14.16 -9.89
N GLY A 306 -8.44 13.29 -9.58
CA GLY A 306 -7.05 13.73 -9.40
C GLY A 306 -6.73 14.32 -8.02
N ILE A 307 -7.51 13.96 -6.99
CA ILE A 307 -7.30 14.40 -5.60
C ILE A 307 -5.88 14.12 -5.09
N GLU A 308 -5.23 13.11 -5.64
CA GLU A 308 -3.84 12.78 -5.33
C GLU A 308 -2.86 13.93 -5.62
N ASN A 309 -3.17 14.83 -6.54
CA ASN A 309 -2.36 16.02 -6.80
C ASN A 309 -2.39 17.05 -5.66
N TYR A 310 -3.31 16.88 -4.73
CA TYR A 310 -3.47 17.68 -3.52
C TYR A 310 -3.03 16.94 -2.25
N SER A 311 -2.51 15.70 -2.37
CA SER A 311 -2.16 14.81 -1.23
C SER A 311 -1.29 15.51 -0.18
N ARG A 312 -0.34 16.34 -0.58
CA ARG A 312 0.52 17.11 0.33
C ARG A 312 -0.28 17.93 1.34
N TYR A 313 -1.36 18.56 0.92
CA TYR A 313 -2.19 19.42 1.79
C TYR A 313 -2.98 18.56 2.79
N PHE A 314 -3.52 17.43 2.35
CA PHE A 314 -4.26 16.51 3.21
C PHE A 314 -3.35 15.81 4.22
N ASP A 315 -2.14 15.45 3.83
CA ASP A 315 -1.14 14.83 4.72
C ASP A 315 -0.46 15.87 5.65
N GLY A 316 -0.62 17.17 5.41
CA GLY A 316 0.08 18.24 6.13
C GLY A 316 1.59 18.26 5.91
N ARG A 317 2.08 17.70 4.80
CA ARG A 317 3.51 17.61 4.48
C ARG A 317 4.05 18.93 3.96
N ALA A 318 5.31 19.24 4.28
CA ALA A 318 6.03 20.35 3.67
C ALA A 318 6.28 20.09 2.16
N ALA A 319 6.39 21.16 1.38
CA ALA A 319 6.73 21.07 -0.03
C ALA A 319 8.07 20.36 -0.24
N GLY A 320 8.14 19.48 -1.25
CA GLY A 320 9.32 18.71 -1.60
C GLY A 320 9.57 17.45 -0.75
N THR A 321 8.82 17.25 0.35
CA THR A 321 8.94 16.03 1.13
C THR A 321 8.32 14.83 0.41
N ARG A 322 8.88 13.64 0.63
CA ARG A 322 8.35 12.41 0.03
C ARG A 322 6.94 12.09 0.53
N PRO A 323 6.09 11.49 -0.28
CA PRO A 323 4.82 10.93 0.21
C PRO A 323 5.06 9.73 1.13
N PHE A 324 4.09 9.44 1.98
CA PHE A 324 4.04 8.15 2.66
C PHE A 324 3.81 7.05 1.62
N CYS A 325 4.50 5.92 1.78
CA CYS A 325 4.36 4.75 0.94
C CYS A 325 4.12 3.50 1.80
N LEU A 326 3.94 2.34 1.18
CA LEU A 326 3.67 1.11 1.92
C LEU A 326 4.75 0.79 2.98
N ILE A 327 6.00 1.13 2.72
CA ILE A 327 7.10 0.86 3.66
C ILE A 327 6.91 1.59 4.99
N ASP A 328 6.26 2.75 4.99
CA ASP A 328 5.97 3.51 6.22
C ASP A 328 4.99 2.81 7.19
N TYR A 329 4.28 1.79 6.72
CA TYR A 329 3.39 0.97 7.54
C TYR A 329 4.09 -0.21 8.23
N PHE A 330 5.31 -0.53 7.80
CA PHE A 330 6.09 -1.60 8.41
C PHE A 330 6.76 -1.16 9.71
N PRO A 331 6.97 -2.09 10.67
CA PRO A 331 7.83 -1.82 11.82
C PRO A 331 9.29 -1.66 11.37
N LYS A 332 10.11 -0.98 12.17
CA LYS A 332 11.49 -0.63 11.80
C LYS A 332 12.41 -1.84 11.54
N ASP A 333 12.10 -2.98 12.13
CA ASP A 333 12.89 -4.20 12.06
C ASP A 333 12.41 -5.19 10.99
N TYR A 334 11.62 -4.72 10.02
CA TYR A 334 11.14 -5.54 8.91
C TYR A 334 12.29 -6.03 8.02
N LEU A 335 12.04 -7.14 7.33
CA LEU A 335 12.93 -7.70 6.32
C LEU A 335 12.43 -7.28 4.91
N MET A 336 13.33 -6.77 4.07
CA MET A 336 13.04 -6.51 2.66
C MET A 336 13.70 -7.59 1.81
N VAL A 337 12.93 -8.23 0.96
CA VAL A 337 13.42 -9.14 -0.07
C VAL A 337 13.19 -8.50 -1.43
N VAL A 338 14.25 -8.24 -2.17
CA VAL A 338 14.15 -7.67 -3.53
C VAL A 338 14.37 -8.81 -4.52
N ASP A 339 13.27 -9.28 -5.09
CA ASP A 339 13.31 -10.38 -6.07
C ASP A 339 13.71 -9.87 -7.45
N GLU A 340 14.47 -10.69 -8.18
CA GLU A 340 15.14 -10.32 -9.44
C GLU A 340 15.73 -8.89 -9.35
N SER A 341 16.58 -8.69 -8.34
CA SER A 341 17.08 -7.38 -7.91
C SER A 341 17.80 -6.62 -9.04
N HIS A 342 18.50 -7.34 -9.93
CA HIS A 342 19.17 -6.80 -11.10
C HIS A 342 18.21 -6.09 -12.11
N VAL A 343 16.90 -6.39 -12.03
CA VAL A 343 15.85 -5.70 -12.81
C VAL A 343 15.06 -4.73 -11.93
N THR A 344 14.72 -5.15 -10.70
CA THR A 344 13.86 -4.39 -9.79
C THR A 344 14.52 -3.06 -9.36
N LEU A 345 15.81 -3.07 -9.01
CA LEU A 345 16.50 -1.86 -8.54
C LEU A 345 16.68 -0.80 -9.63
N PRO A 346 17.10 -1.12 -10.87
CA PRO A 346 17.11 -0.16 -11.96
C PRO A 346 15.72 0.45 -12.25
N GLN A 347 14.64 -0.34 -12.13
CA GLN A 347 13.28 0.17 -12.27
C GLN A 347 12.95 1.19 -11.18
N VAL A 348 13.26 0.90 -9.92
CA VAL A 348 13.08 1.84 -8.80
C VAL A 348 13.86 3.13 -9.06
N HIS A 349 15.06 3.05 -9.58
CA HIS A 349 15.89 4.22 -9.92
C HIS A 349 15.24 5.09 -11.01
N ALA A 350 14.63 4.48 -12.02
CA ALA A 350 14.06 5.19 -13.18
C ALA A 350 12.69 5.85 -12.91
N MET A 351 11.92 5.34 -11.95
CA MET A 351 10.51 5.74 -11.74
C MET A 351 10.32 7.24 -11.50
N PHE A 352 11.18 7.85 -10.70
CA PHE A 352 11.04 9.25 -10.31
C PHE A 352 11.22 10.21 -11.47
N GLY A 353 12.19 9.96 -12.37
CA GLY A 353 12.51 10.87 -13.47
C GLY A 353 11.36 11.07 -14.45
N GLY A 354 10.72 9.99 -14.85
CA GLY A 354 9.58 10.04 -15.79
C GLY A 354 8.35 10.74 -15.21
N ASP A 355 8.01 10.47 -13.94
CA ASP A 355 6.88 11.12 -13.27
C ASP A 355 7.14 12.62 -13.09
N ARG A 356 8.35 13.00 -12.72
CA ARG A 356 8.76 14.39 -12.51
C ARG A 356 8.62 15.21 -13.79
N ALA A 357 9.20 14.79 -14.91
CA ALA A 357 9.16 15.53 -16.16
C ALA A 357 7.73 15.78 -16.64
N ARG A 358 6.86 14.78 -16.52
CA ARG A 358 5.44 14.89 -16.86
C ARG A 358 4.73 15.94 -16.00
N LYS A 359 4.95 15.96 -14.69
CA LYS A 359 4.32 16.90 -13.76
C LYS A 359 4.87 18.31 -13.84
N GLU A 360 6.15 18.45 -14.17
CA GLU A 360 6.74 19.78 -14.45
C GLU A 360 6.00 20.47 -15.58
N ASN A 361 5.70 19.77 -16.69
CA ASN A 361 4.90 20.32 -17.79
C ASN A 361 3.48 20.70 -17.34
N LEU A 362 2.80 19.85 -16.58
CA LEU A 362 1.44 20.15 -16.09
C LEU A 362 1.40 21.40 -15.20
N VAL A 363 2.41 21.62 -14.38
CA VAL A 363 2.52 22.79 -13.51
C VAL A 363 2.92 24.01 -14.32
N GLU A 364 3.91 23.92 -15.19
CA GLU A 364 4.42 25.02 -15.99
C GLU A 364 3.34 25.62 -16.91
N TYR A 365 2.47 24.77 -17.47
CA TYR A 365 1.41 25.21 -18.39
C TYR A 365 0.04 25.39 -17.71
N GLY A 366 -0.02 25.49 -16.38
CA GLY A 366 -1.21 25.87 -15.62
C GLY A 366 -2.30 24.79 -15.55
N PHE A 367 -1.98 23.53 -15.73
CA PHE A 367 -2.94 22.42 -15.55
C PHE A 367 -3.02 21.95 -14.09
N ARG A 368 -1.91 22.08 -13.33
CA ARG A 368 -1.85 21.66 -11.92
C ARG A 368 -1.06 22.68 -11.09
N LEU A 369 -1.39 22.73 -9.77
CA LEU A 369 -0.60 23.48 -8.79
C LEU A 369 0.78 22.83 -8.58
N PRO A 370 1.79 23.58 -8.13
CA PRO A 370 3.12 23.06 -7.80
C PRO A 370 3.10 21.84 -6.86
N ALA A 371 2.09 21.74 -5.98
CA ALA A 371 1.88 20.60 -5.08
C ALA A 371 1.71 19.25 -5.79
N ALA A 372 1.27 19.24 -7.04
CA ALA A 372 1.17 18.00 -7.83
C ALA A 372 2.51 17.28 -7.99
N LYS A 373 3.63 18.01 -7.95
CA LYS A 373 4.98 17.44 -8.00
C LYS A 373 5.36 16.64 -6.75
N ASP A 374 4.67 16.88 -5.63
CA ASP A 374 4.88 16.20 -4.37
C ASP A 374 4.10 14.87 -4.26
N ASN A 375 3.17 14.62 -5.18
CA ASN A 375 2.56 13.30 -5.39
C ASN A 375 3.44 12.51 -6.38
N ARG A 376 4.45 11.85 -5.90
CA ARG A 376 5.50 11.20 -6.70
C ARG A 376 5.94 9.87 -6.07
N PRO A 377 6.55 8.97 -6.83
CA PRO A 377 7.24 7.86 -6.20
C PRO A 377 8.42 8.38 -5.35
N VAL A 378 8.90 7.56 -4.45
CA VAL A 378 10.14 7.84 -3.73
C VAL A 378 11.31 7.93 -4.70
N THR A 379 12.28 8.81 -4.42
CA THR A 379 13.55 8.81 -5.14
C THR A 379 14.37 7.59 -4.73
N PHE A 380 15.39 7.22 -5.53
CA PHE A 380 16.23 6.09 -5.17
C PHE A 380 16.97 6.30 -3.84
N SER A 381 17.44 7.51 -3.55
CA SER A 381 18.05 7.84 -2.26
C SER A 381 17.07 7.74 -1.08
N GLU A 382 15.81 8.14 -1.27
CA GLU A 382 14.77 7.95 -0.26
C GLU A 382 14.44 6.47 -0.06
N PHE A 383 14.42 5.68 -1.14
CA PHE A 383 14.26 4.23 -1.08
C PHE A 383 15.38 3.58 -0.26
N GLU A 384 16.65 3.97 -0.50
CA GLU A 384 17.79 3.49 0.29
C GLU A 384 17.66 3.80 1.79
N GLN A 385 17.12 4.98 2.14
CA GLN A 385 16.88 5.37 3.54
C GLN A 385 15.73 4.57 4.18
N LEU A 386 14.77 4.15 3.39
CA LEU A 386 13.64 3.33 3.84
C LEU A 386 14.01 1.85 3.97
N GLN A 387 15.05 1.40 3.27
CA GLN A 387 15.50 0.02 3.38
C GLN A 387 15.93 -0.31 4.82
N GLY A 388 15.32 -1.35 5.37
CA GLY A 388 15.82 -2.04 6.56
C GLY A 388 16.87 -3.09 6.21
N THR A 389 16.83 -4.22 6.90
CA THR A 389 17.62 -5.41 6.51
C THR A 389 17.10 -5.93 5.18
N SER A 390 17.99 -6.13 4.21
CA SER A 390 17.61 -6.49 2.83
C SER A 390 18.32 -7.75 2.34
N ILE A 391 17.58 -8.56 1.58
CA ILE A 391 18.12 -9.68 0.79
C ILE A 391 17.85 -9.37 -0.68
N TYR A 392 18.91 -9.25 -1.46
CA TYR A 392 18.85 -9.12 -2.91
C TYR A 392 18.91 -10.51 -3.54
N VAL A 393 17.87 -10.91 -4.22
CA VAL A 393 17.74 -12.23 -4.84
C VAL A 393 17.89 -12.09 -6.35
N SER A 394 18.88 -12.75 -6.93
CA SER A 394 19.14 -12.68 -8.37
C SER A 394 19.92 -13.92 -8.87
N ALA A 395 19.71 -14.28 -10.13
CA ALA A 395 20.61 -15.21 -10.83
C ALA A 395 21.87 -14.51 -11.36
N THR A 396 21.79 -13.20 -11.55
CA THR A 396 22.85 -12.34 -12.12
C THR A 396 22.91 -11.02 -11.36
N PRO A 397 23.38 -11.01 -10.08
CA PRO A 397 23.52 -9.78 -9.31
C PRO A 397 24.34 -8.73 -10.05
N ALA A 398 23.91 -7.47 -9.96
CA ALA A 398 24.57 -6.32 -10.57
C ALA A 398 25.52 -5.62 -9.57
N ASP A 399 26.25 -4.62 -10.05
CA ASP A 399 27.25 -3.89 -9.25
C ASP A 399 26.68 -3.29 -7.96
N TYR A 400 25.42 -2.86 -7.98
CA TYR A 400 24.77 -2.27 -6.80
C TYR A 400 24.65 -3.27 -5.66
N GLU A 401 24.12 -4.47 -5.92
CA GLU A 401 23.96 -5.53 -4.93
C GLU A 401 25.32 -5.97 -4.37
N LEU A 402 26.30 -6.14 -5.26
CA LEU A 402 27.66 -6.52 -4.88
C LEU A 402 28.34 -5.47 -4.00
N MET A 403 28.18 -4.20 -4.36
CA MET A 403 28.70 -3.08 -3.57
C MET A 403 28.05 -3.02 -2.18
N LYS A 404 26.72 -3.17 -2.09
CA LYS A 404 25.98 -3.11 -0.83
C LYS A 404 26.26 -4.27 0.10
N SER A 405 26.49 -5.46 -0.44
CA SER A 405 26.86 -6.66 0.33
C SER A 405 28.40 -6.79 0.52
N GLU A 406 29.17 -5.72 0.22
CA GLU A 406 30.62 -5.68 0.39
C GLU A 406 31.34 -6.84 -0.35
N GLY A 407 30.77 -7.30 -1.46
CA GLY A 407 31.26 -8.43 -2.25
C GLY A 407 30.95 -9.81 -1.65
N VAL A 408 30.24 -9.87 -0.52
CA VAL A 408 29.81 -11.15 0.09
C VAL A 408 28.54 -11.64 -0.60
N ILE A 409 28.63 -12.83 -1.18
CA ILE A 409 27.52 -13.46 -1.91
C ILE A 409 27.24 -14.80 -1.29
N VAL A 410 25.96 -15.09 -1.03
CA VAL A 410 25.48 -16.44 -0.69
C VAL A 410 25.07 -17.13 -1.98
N GLU A 411 25.68 -18.27 -2.29
CA GLU A 411 25.49 -18.97 -3.55
C GLU A 411 24.50 -20.14 -3.39
N GLN A 412 23.64 -20.32 -4.41
CA GLN A 412 22.69 -21.41 -4.52
C GLN A 412 22.64 -21.87 -5.99
N LEU A 413 23.58 -22.73 -6.38
CA LEU A 413 23.83 -23.10 -7.76
C LEU A 413 23.20 -24.45 -8.14
N ILE A 414 22.97 -25.33 -7.17
CA ILE A 414 22.40 -26.67 -7.39
C ILE A 414 20.88 -26.59 -7.53
N ARG A 415 20.35 -27.15 -8.61
CA ARG A 415 18.90 -27.37 -8.78
C ARG A 415 18.47 -28.64 -8.05
N PRO A 416 17.56 -28.56 -7.04
CA PRO A 416 17.11 -29.71 -6.28
C PRO A 416 16.45 -30.80 -7.15
N THR A 417 15.89 -30.44 -8.29
CA THR A 417 15.22 -31.31 -9.24
C THR A 417 16.20 -32.15 -10.10
N GLY A 418 17.51 -31.89 -10.00
CA GLY A 418 18.52 -32.54 -10.83
C GLY A 418 18.48 -32.15 -12.32
N LEU A 419 17.68 -31.14 -12.66
CA LEU A 419 17.65 -30.57 -14.02
C LEU A 419 19.01 -29.92 -14.33
N VAL A 420 19.71 -30.42 -15.32
CA VAL A 420 20.93 -29.84 -15.84
C VAL A 420 20.63 -28.87 -16.99
N ASP A 421 21.52 -27.92 -17.23
CA ASP A 421 21.39 -27.07 -18.41
C ASP A 421 21.49 -27.92 -19.69
N PRO A 422 20.79 -27.53 -20.76
CA PRO A 422 20.90 -28.22 -22.03
C PRO A 422 22.36 -28.16 -22.51
N PRO A 423 22.89 -29.25 -23.12
CA PRO A 423 24.22 -29.23 -23.68
C PRO A 423 24.32 -28.14 -24.75
N LEU A 424 25.38 -27.36 -24.72
CA LEU A 424 25.69 -26.34 -25.72
C LEU A 424 26.02 -26.98 -27.06
#